data_825f82598bc7545e44d684ad334b442b
#
_entry.id   825f82598bc7545e44d684ad334b442b
#
_cell.length_a   1.000
_cell.length_b   1.000
_cell.length_c   1.000
_cell.angle_alpha   90.00
_cell.angle_beta   90.00
_cell.angle_gamma   90.00
#
_symmetry.space_group_name_H-M   'P 1'
#
loop_
_entity.id
_entity.type
_entity.pdbx_description
1 polymer ?
#
loop_
_entity_poly.entity_id
_entity_poly.type
_entity_poly.pdbx_seq_one_letter_code
_entity_poly.pdbx_strand_id
1 'polypeptide(L)'
;MLRMKLTIPRSLRLFAGALLISLTTVSTQAQDWAKARLEASPRHHEYVALHHGSRTVQAFVVYPEVKGKVPVVVLIHEIFGLTDWAKEMADELAAKGYIVVAPDLLSGFGPNGGGSSEFAGQDAAVEAVSALDPDGVLADLDAAADYAKKIPAGDGKIASIGFCWGGGKSFAFAAHRKDLSAAFVFYGPGPADVTPIAAPVYGFYAGNDARIGATVPGTIAAMKAAGKTYDWVTYDGAGHGFMRAGEDPGNTESGNVAARDRAMTRLLTLLGELKSAPQASNSGVNPIVGGKKAAPAACHPAGNSAAM
;
A
#
# COMPACT_ATOMS: atom_id res chain seq x y z
N MET A 1 -10.82 -86.38 -18.38
CA MET A 1 -11.49 -85.12 -17.96
C MET A 1 -11.35 -84.97 -16.46
N LEU A 2 -10.34 -84.19 -16.02
CA LEU A 2 -10.04 -83.97 -14.54
C LEU A 2 -10.46 -82.54 -14.19
N ARG A 3 -11.53 -82.38 -13.38
CA ARG A 3 -11.97 -81.11 -12.87
C ARG A 3 -11.21 -80.80 -11.62
N MET A 4 -10.31 -79.82 -11.68
CA MET A 4 -9.59 -79.31 -10.54
C MET A 4 -10.49 -78.24 -9.86
N LYS A 5 -10.87 -78.49 -8.62
CA LYS A 5 -11.58 -77.52 -7.77
C LYS A 5 -10.54 -76.61 -7.10
N LEU A 6 -10.57 -75.34 -7.48
CA LEU A 6 -9.72 -74.33 -6.84
C LEU A 6 -10.47 -73.80 -5.60
N THR A 7 -9.92 -74.08 -4.43
CA THR A 7 -10.43 -73.59 -3.14
C THR A 7 -9.65 -72.30 -2.81
N ILE A 8 -10.34 -71.18 -2.75
CA ILE A 8 -9.80 -69.89 -2.34
C ILE A 8 -9.95 -69.76 -0.80
N PRO A 9 -8.88 -69.47 0.01
CA PRO A 9 -9.02 -69.28 1.42
C PRO A 9 -9.63 -67.92 1.77
N ARG A 10 -10.68 -67.96 2.59
CA ARG A 10 -11.30 -66.82 3.25
C ARG A 10 -10.40 -66.28 4.35
N SER A 11 -9.53 -65.30 4.07
CA SER A 11 -8.99 -64.38 5.06
C SER A 11 -8.20 -63.23 4.42
N LEU A 12 -8.90 -62.32 3.76
CA LEU A 12 -8.33 -61.01 3.47
C LEU A 12 -9.33 -59.98 4.00
N ARG A 13 -9.18 -59.63 5.30
CA ARG A 13 -9.86 -58.49 5.89
C ARG A 13 -9.21 -57.22 5.31
N LEU A 14 -9.89 -56.59 4.39
CA LEU A 14 -9.56 -55.26 3.94
C LEU A 14 -9.73 -54.29 5.11
N PHE A 15 -8.62 -53.89 5.70
CA PHE A 15 -8.55 -52.66 6.50
C PHE A 15 -8.64 -51.49 5.49
N ALA A 16 -9.86 -51.00 5.27
CA ALA A 16 -10.07 -49.69 4.65
C ALA A 16 -9.68 -48.64 5.69
N GLY A 17 -8.37 -48.32 5.78
CA GLY A 17 -7.90 -47.14 6.48
C GLY A 17 -8.40 -45.91 5.74
N ALA A 18 -9.45 -45.26 6.27
CA ALA A 18 -9.85 -43.93 5.85
C ALA A 18 -8.72 -42.97 6.19
N LEU A 19 -7.88 -42.67 5.22
CA LEU A 19 -6.93 -41.56 5.27
C LEU A 19 -7.76 -40.27 5.25
N LEU A 20 -8.11 -39.79 6.44
CA LEU A 20 -8.61 -38.43 6.63
C LEU A 20 -7.46 -37.49 6.21
N ILE A 21 -7.45 -37.11 4.95
CA ILE A 21 -6.71 -35.94 4.49
C ILE A 21 -7.42 -34.76 5.13
N SER A 22 -6.91 -34.33 6.29
CA SER A 22 -7.19 -33.01 6.82
C SER A 22 -6.67 -32.03 5.79
N LEU A 23 -7.55 -31.57 4.88
CA LEU A 23 -7.32 -30.33 4.19
C LEU A 23 -7.29 -29.26 5.29
N THR A 24 -6.09 -28.98 5.79
CA THR A 24 -5.84 -27.69 6.41
C THR A 24 -6.07 -26.68 5.31
N THR A 25 -7.27 -26.12 5.28
CA THR A 25 -7.50 -24.84 4.62
C THR A 25 -6.48 -23.91 5.24
N VAL A 26 -5.39 -23.62 4.51
CA VAL A 26 -4.53 -22.49 4.81
C VAL A 26 -5.46 -21.30 4.64
N SER A 27 -6.01 -20.90 5.76
CA SER A 27 -6.94 -19.79 5.86
C SER A 27 -6.26 -18.58 5.24
N THR A 28 -6.94 -17.90 4.38
CA THR A 28 -6.66 -16.53 3.93
C THR A 28 -6.76 -15.54 5.11
N GLN A 29 -6.21 -15.88 6.27
CA GLN A 29 -6.20 -15.07 7.49
C GLN A 29 -5.35 -13.81 7.35
N ALA A 30 -4.77 -13.57 6.18
CA ALA A 30 -3.74 -12.54 6.05
C ALA A 30 -4.22 -11.12 6.38
N GLN A 31 -5.52 -10.83 6.47
CA GLN A 31 -6.01 -9.46 6.72
C GLN A 31 -7.36 -9.38 7.46
N ASP A 32 -7.81 -10.45 8.12
CA ASP A 32 -9.06 -10.43 8.91
C ASP A 32 -9.04 -9.35 10.00
N TRP A 33 -7.86 -9.08 10.56
CA TRP A 33 -7.66 -8.01 11.53
C TRP A 33 -7.90 -6.61 10.91
N ALA A 34 -7.48 -6.39 9.67
CA ALA A 34 -7.70 -5.11 8.97
C ALA A 34 -9.18 -4.93 8.64
N LYS A 35 -9.85 -6.00 8.19
CA LYS A 35 -11.30 -6.01 7.96
C LYS A 35 -12.07 -5.69 9.24
N ALA A 36 -11.72 -6.32 10.36
CA ALA A 36 -12.37 -6.07 11.64
C ALA A 36 -12.21 -4.62 12.11
N ARG A 37 -11.03 -4.01 11.92
CA ARG A 37 -10.80 -2.58 12.21
C ARG A 37 -11.65 -1.68 11.32
N LEU A 38 -11.71 -2.00 10.03
CA LEU A 38 -12.49 -1.24 9.06
C LEU A 38 -14.00 -1.30 9.37
N GLU A 39 -14.53 -2.48 9.75
CA GLU A 39 -15.92 -2.66 10.15
C GLU A 39 -16.27 -1.94 11.45
N ALA A 40 -15.31 -1.77 12.36
CA ALA A 40 -15.47 -1.03 13.61
C ALA A 40 -15.28 0.50 13.44
N SER A 41 -14.88 0.97 12.26
CA SER A 41 -14.64 2.39 12.02
C SER A 41 -15.94 3.20 12.10
N PRO A 42 -15.95 4.34 12.82
CA PRO A 42 -17.11 5.25 12.86
C PRO A 42 -17.19 6.17 11.63
N ARG A 43 -16.17 6.19 10.76
CA ARG A 43 -16.06 7.13 9.65
C ARG A 43 -16.97 6.75 8.49
N HIS A 44 -17.35 7.76 7.72
CA HIS A 44 -18.11 7.53 6.50
C HIS A 44 -17.22 6.93 5.42
N HIS A 45 -17.62 5.76 4.93
CA HIS A 45 -17.02 5.03 3.82
C HIS A 45 -18.02 4.96 2.66
N GLU A 46 -17.54 5.19 1.44
CA GLU A 46 -18.36 4.99 0.24
C GLU A 46 -17.52 4.43 -0.91
N TYR A 47 -18.21 3.83 -1.88
CA TYR A 47 -17.61 3.51 -3.17
C TYR A 47 -18.15 4.46 -4.22
N VAL A 48 -17.26 5.02 -5.03
CA VAL A 48 -17.59 5.90 -6.13
C VAL A 48 -17.07 5.36 -7.45
N ALA A 49 -17.84 5.54 -8.51
CA ALA A 49 -17.43 5.20 -9.86
C ALA A 49 -16.70 6.38 -10.50
N LEU A 50 -15.42 6.20 -10.80
CA LEU A 50 -14.60 7.16 -11.55
C LEU A 50 -14.61 6.78 -13.01
N HIS A 51 -14.78 7.77 -13.90
CA HIS A 51 -14.88 7.51 -15.32
C HIS A 51 -13.80 8.26 -16.11
N HIS A 52 -13.12 7.55 -17.01
CA HIS A 52 -12.31 8.15 -18.05
C HIS A 52 -12.40 7.34 -19.34
N GLY A 53 -12.66 8.00 -20.47
CA GLY A 53 -12.97 7.31 -21.72
C GLY A 53 -14.13 6.32 -21.53
N SER A 54 -13.92 5.07 -21.93
CA SER A 54 -14.88 3.96 -21.72
C SER A 54 -14.68 3.19 -20.42
N ARG A 55 -13.65 3.54 -19.61
CA ARG A 55 -13.29 2.81 -18.40
C ARG A 55 -14.04 3.36 -17.19
N THR A 56 -14.46 2.46 -16.31
CA THR A 56 -15.00 2.76 -14.98
C THR A 56 -14.12 2.13 -13.93
N VAL A 57 -13.62 2.92 -12.99
CA VAL A 57 -12.80 2.50 -11.87
C VAL A 57 -13.59 2.73 -10.58
N GLN A 58 -13.78 1.69 -9.77
CA GLN A 58 -14.36 1.83 -8.44
C GLN A 58 -13.29 2.37 -7.50
N ALA A 59 -13.61 3.40 -6.73
CA ALA A 59 -12.73 3.90 -5.70
C ALA A 59 -13.41 3.84 -4.33
N PHE A 60 -12.67 3.35 -3.33
CA PHE A 60 -13.06 3.43 -1.94
C PHE A 60 -12.69 4.81 -1.41
N VAL A 61 -13.65 5.53 -0.87
CA VAL A 61 -13.47 6.89 -0.36
C VAL A 61 -13.80 6.93 1.12
N VAL A 62 -12.92 7.54 1.90
CA VAL A 62 -13.11 7.71 3.35
C VAL A 62 -13.01 9.17 3.71
N TYR A 63 -13.95 9.63 4.53
CA TYR A 63 -14.02 11.01 5.00
C TYR A 63 -13.64 11.12 6.48
N PRO A 64 -12.84 12.12 6.86
CA PRO A 64 -12.52 12.37 8.27
C PRO A 64 -13.70 13.03 9.01
N GLU A 65 -13.78 12.79 10.30
CA GLU A 65 -14.72 13.47 11.21
C GLU A 65 -14.15 14.83 11.66
N VAL A 66 -13.97 15.76 10.73
CA VAL A 66 -13.39 17.09 11.02
C VAL A 66 -14.27 18.22 10.47
N LYS A 67 -14.15 19.40 11.08
CA LYS A 67 -14.76 20.61 10.54
C LYS A 67 -13.78 21.30 9.58
N GLY A 68 -14.27 21.74 8.45
CA GLY A 68 -13.48 22.49 7.47
C GLY A 68 -12.92 21.62 6.36
N LYS A 69 -12.23 22.28 5.42
CA LYS A 69 -11.63 21.63 4.26
C LYS A 69 -10.27 21.06 4.60
N VAL A 70 -9.95 19.89 4.01
CA VAL A 70 -8.71 19.17 4.28
C VAL A 70 -8.07 18.66 2.98
N PRO A 71 -6.76 18.39 2.96
CA PRO A 71 -6.10 17.77 1.82
C PRO A 71 -6.69 16.40 1.49
N VAL A 72 -6.65 16.03 0.21
CA VAL A 72 -7.08 14.73 -0.28
C VAL A 72 -5.85 13.89 -0.63
N VAL A 73 -5.87 12.64 -0.21
CA VAL A 73 -4.85 11.64 -0.50
C VAL A 73 -5.39 10.64 -1.50
N VAL A 74 -4.69 10.47 -2.63
CA VAL A 74 -4.91 9.35 -3.54
C VAL A 74 -4.01 8.20 -3.08
N LEU A 75 -4.62 7.12 -2.56
CA LEU A 75 -3.91 5.96 -2.05
C LEU A 75 -3.82 4.87 -3.11
N ILE A 76 -2.62 4.43 -3.42
CA ILE A 76 -2.33 3.42 -4.45
C ILE A 76 -1.94 2.12 -3.76
N HIS A 77 -2.74 1.09 -3.97
CA HIS A 77 -2.63 -0.21 -3.32
C HIS A 77 -1.35 -0.98 -3.70
N GLU A 78 -1.04 -2.03 -2.94
CA GLU A 78 0.05 -2.96 -3.23
C GLU A 78 -0.26 -3.84 -4.46
N ILE A 79 0.67 -4.73 -4.80
CA ILE A 79 0.52 -5.72 -5.89
C ILE A 79 -0.66 -6.70 -5.67
N PHE A 80 -1.27 -6.68 -4.49
CA PHE A 80 -2.39 -7.54 -4.13
C PHE A 80 -3.78 -6.93 -4.48
N GLY A 81 -3.82 -5.75 -5.12
CA GLY A 81 -5.06 -5.00 -5.36
C GLY A 81 -5.53 -4.21 -4.13
N LEU A 82 -6.76 -3.70 -4.19
CA LEU A 82 -7.39 -2.93 -3.12
C LEU A 82 -7.90 -3.88 -2.01
N THR A 83 -6.95 -4.37 -1.20
CA THR A 83 -7.21 -5.30 -0.08
C THR A 83 -7.84 -4.60 1.12
N ASP A 84 -8.27 -5.38 2.12
CA ASP A 84 -8.81 -4.83 3.37
C ASP A 84 -7.77 -4.00 4.13
N TRP A 85 -6.49 -4.39 4.09
CA TRP A 85 -5.43 -3.55 4.64
C TRP A 85 -5.29 -2.20 3.91
N ALA A 86 -5.37 -2.17 2.59
CA ALA A 86 -5.28 -0.91 1.85
C ALA A 86 -6.46 0.02 2.17
N LYS A 87 -7.66 -0.53 2.37
CA LYS A 87 -8.84 0.21 2.81
C LYS A 87 -8.72 0.67 4.27
N GLU A 88 -8.18 -0.18 5.15
CA GLU A 88 -7.92 0.16 6.56
C GLU A 88 -6.88 1.27 6.69
N MET A 89 -5.80 1.23 5.90
CA MET A 89 -4.82 2.32 5.81
C MET A 89 -5.49 3.63 5.34
N ALA A 90 -6.43 3.57 4.40
CA ALA A 90 -7.20 4.74 3.99
C ALA A 90 -8.04 5.29 5.16
N ASP A 91 -8.65 4.41 5.93
CA ASP A 91 -9.42 4.77 7.12
C ASP A 91 -8.54 5.34 8.23
N GLU A 92 -7.35 4.77 8.46
CA GLU A 92 -6.38 5.30 9.42
C GLU A 92 -5.93 6.73 9.06
N LEU A 93 -5.66 7.00 7.78
CA LEU A 93 -5.32 8.34 7.31
C LEU A 93 -6.51 9.31 7.47
N ALA A 94 -7.73 8.83 7.26
CA ALA A 94 -8.93 9.63 7.50
C ALA A 94 -9.11 9.93 8.99
N ALA A 95 -8.78 9.00 9.89
CA ALA A 95 -8.72 9.26 11.34
C ALA A 95 -7.74 10.38 11.72
N LYS A 96 -6.75 10.65 10.88
CA LYS A 96 -5.77 11.75 11.05
C LYS A 96 -6.19 13.04 10.34
N GLY A 97 -7.41 13.08 9.79
CA GLY A 97 -8.01 14.28 9.22
C GLY A 97 -7.66 14.52 7.76
N TYR A 98 -7.55 13.48 6.95
CA TYR A 98 -7.40 13.55 5.48
C TYR A 98 -8.58 12.85 4.82
N ILE A 99 -9.05 13.37 3.68
CA ILE A 99 -9.92 12.62 2.81
C ILE A 99 -9.04 11.65 2.02
N VAL A 100 -9.45 10.40 1.89
CA VAL A 100 -8.67 9.41 1.13
C VAL A 100 -9.51 8.84 0.00
N VAL A 101 -8.96 8.83 -1.21
CA VAL A 101 -9.52 8.21 -2.40
C VAL A 101 -8.60 7.06 -2.80
N ALA A 102 -9.05 5.83 -2.67
CA ALA A 102 -8.30 4.62 -2.98
C ALA A 102 -8.92 3.91 -4.19
N PRO A 103 -8.44 4.18 -5.44
CA PRO A 103 -8.97 3.50 -6.62
C PRO A 103 -8.61 2.01 -6.60
N ASP A 104 -9.58 1.17 -6.95
CA ASP A 104 -9.35 -0.23 -7.28
C ASP A 104 -8.90 -0.36 -8.73
N LEU A 105 -7.59 -0.38 -8.95
CA LEU A 105 -7.00 -0.41 -10.29
C LEU A 105 -7.28 -1.74 -11.02
N LEU A 106 -7.80 -2.76 -10.32
CA LEU A 106 -8.31 -3.99 -10.90
C LEU A 106 -9.80 -3.93 -11.27
N SER A 107 -10.47 -2.77 -11.15
CA SER A 107 -11.87 -2.62 -11.58
C SER A 107 -12.06 -3.07 -13.03
N GLY A 108 -13.03 -3.93 -13.27
CA GLY A 108 -13.32 -4.50 -14.58
C GLY A 108 -12.42 -5.66 -15.01
N PHE A 109 -11.36 -5.99 -14.27
CA PHE A 109 -10.44 -7.10 -14.55
C PHE A 109 -10.73 -8.36 -13.72
N GLY A 110 -11.61 -8.27 -12.74
CA GLY A 110 -12.06 -9.42 -11.97
C GLY A 110 -12.79 -10.46 -12.87
N PRO A 111 -12.82 -11.74 -12.47
CA PRO A 111 -13.39 -12.82 -13.26
C PRO A 111 -14.84 -12.60 -13.76
N ASN A 112 -15.63 -11.83 -13.01
CA ASN A 112 -17.02 -11.47 -13.37
C ASN A 112 -17.17 -9.99 -13.78
N GLY A 113 -16.07 -9.33 -14.12
CA GLY A 113 -16.04 -7.92 -14.46
C GLY A 113 -16.03 -6.97 -13.27
N GLY A 114 -15.82 -7.47 -12.06
CA GLY A 114 -15.61 -6.66 -10.85
C GLY A 114 -14.15 -6.27 -10.64
N GLY A 115 -13.75 -6.09 -9.37
CA GLY A 115 -12.43 -5.59 -9.00
C GLY A 115 -11.61 -6.58 -8.16
N SER A 116 -10.75 -6.03 -7.31
CA SER A 116 -9.80 -6.77 -6.48
C SER A 116 -10.43 -7.87 -5.63
N SER A 117 -11.65 -7.68 -5.13
CA SER A 117 -12.35 -8.63 -4.27
C SER A 117 -12.83 -9.90 -4.98
N GLU A 118 -12.81 -9.96 -6.31
CA GLU A 118 -13.26 -11.12 -7.07
C GLU A 118 -12.15 -12.16 -7.34
N PHE A 119 -10.90 -11.82 -7.08
CA PHE A 119 -9.80 -12.76 -7.29
C PHE A 119 -9.76 -13.82 -6.18
N ALA A 120 -9.66 -15.07 -6.59
CA ALA A 120 -9.73 -16.24 -5.68
C ALA A 120 -8.52 -16.36 -4.72
N GLY A 121 -7.54 -15.48 -4.80
CA GLY A 121 -6.35 -15.47 -3.95
C GLY A 121 -5.33 -14.45 -4.38
N GLN A 122 -4.27 -14.33 -3.58
CA GLN A 122 -3.23 -13.34 -3.82
C GLN A 122 -2.50 -13.54 -5.15
N ASP A 123 -2.20 -14.77 -5.53
CA ASP A 123 -1.44 -15.06 -6.77
C ASP A 123 -2.18 -14.57 -8.01
N ALA A 124 -3.50 -14.80 -8.08
CA ALA A 124 -4.31 -14.32 -9.20
C ALA A 124 -4.40 -12.79 -9.24
N ALA A 125 -4.50 -12.13 -8.08
CA ALA A 125 -4.46 -10.68 -8.00
C ALA A 125 -3.09 -10.12 -8.41
N VAL A 126 -1.99 -10.75 -7.98
CA VAL A 126 -0.61 -10.39 -8.37
C VAL A 126 -0.40 -10.50 -9.88
N GLU A 127 -0.89 -11.58 -10.50
CA GLU A 127 -0.84 -11.75 -11.95
C GLU A 127 -1.60 -10.62 -12.66
N ALA A 128 -2.84 -10.35 -12.24
CA ALA A 128 -3.68 -9.32 -12.81
C ALA A 128 -3.07 -7.91 -12.66
N VAL A 129 -2.57 -7.54 -11.46
CA VAL A 129 -1.91 -6.24 -11.24
C VAL A 129 -0.63 -6.11 -12.06
N SER A 130 0.13 -7.21 -12.21
CA SER A 130 1.37 -7.22 -13.00
C SER A 130 1.11 -7.05 -14.50
N ALA A 131 -0.08 -7.44 -14.97
CA ALA A 131 -0.50 -7.32 -16.37
C ALA A 131 -1.13 -5.97 -16.71
N LEU A 132 -1.36 -5.08 -15.73
CA LEU A 132 -1.96 -3.77 -15.98
C LEU A 132 -1.06 -2.91 -16.89
N ASP A 133 -1.69 -2.31 -17.89
CA ASP A 133 -1.04 -1.33 -18.75
C ASP A 133 -0.60 -0.10 -17.94
N PRO A 134 0.69 0.30 -17.98
CA PRO A 134 1.19 1.43 -17.22
C PRO A 134 0.48 2.76 -17.51
N ASP A 135 0.14 3.03 -18.77
CA ASP A 135 -0.53 4.27 -19.17
C ASP A 135 -2.01 4.25 -18.73
N GLY A 136 -2.65 3.08 -18.77
CA GLY A 136 -3.97 2.86 -18.22
C GLY A 136 -4.03 3.13 -16.72
N VAL A 137 -3.02 2.65 -15.97
CA VAL A 137 -2.89 2.95 -14.53
C VAL A 137 -2.76 4.45 -14.26
N LEU A 138 -1.96 5.17 -15.05
CA LEU A 138 -1.82 6.62 -14.90
C LEU A 138 -3.13 7.34 -15.20
N ALA A 139 -3.90 6.91 -16.20
CA ALA A 139 -5.20 7.46 -16.52
C ALA A 139 -6.25 7.20 -15.41
N ASP A 140 -6.22 6.00 -14.79
CA ASP A 140 -7.05 5.67 -13.62
C ASP A 140 -6.71 6.59 -12.42
N LEU A 141 -5.41 6.85 -12.19
CA LEU A 141 -4.94 7.75 -11.13
C LEU A 141 -5.29 9.22 -11.43
N ASP A 142 -5.26 9.65 -12.69
CA ASP A 142 -5.74 10.97 -13.08
C ASP A 142 -7.23 11.12 -12.77
N ALA A 143 -8.06 10.13 -13.11
CA ALA A 143 -9.47 10.14 -12.78
C ALA A 143 -9.72 10.23 -11.26
N ALA A 144 -8.92 9.52 -10.46
CA ALA A 144 -8.99 9.60 -9.00
C ALA A 144 -8.59 10.99 -8.47
N ALA A 145 -7.53 11.58 -8.99
CA ALA A 145 -7.10 12.92 -8.61
C ALA A 145 -8.07 14.02 -9.08
N ASP A 146 -8.65 13.86 -10.26
CA ASP A 146 -9.67 14.81 -10.77
C ASP A 146 -10.98 14.73 -9.97
N TYR A 147 -11.35 13.54 -9.51
CA TYR A 147 -12.44 13.38 -8.55
C TYR A 147 -12.08 14.04 -7.22
N ALA A 148 -10.89 13.78 -6.69
CA ALA A 148 -10.39 14.36 -5.44
C ALA A 148 -10.46 15.89 -5.44
N LYS A 149 -10.14 16.54 -6.55
CA LYS A 149 -10.24 18.00 -6.71
C LYS A 149 -11.66 18.53 -6.62
N LYS A 150 -12.66 17.71 -6.95
CA LYS A 150 -14.07 18.10 -6.97
C LYS A 150 -14.78 17.84 -5.65
N ILE A 151 -14.13 17.16 -4.69
CA ILE A 151 -14.71 16.89 -3.37
C ILE A 151 -14.92 18.23 -2.64
N PRO A 152 -16.16 18.60 -2.26
CA PRO A 152 -16.44 19.91 -1.64
C PRO A 152 -15.72 20.12 -0.30
N ALA A 153 -15.48 19.03 0.44
CA ALA A 153 -14.74 19.01 1.70
C ALA A 153 -13.20 19.04 1.51
N GLY A 154 -12.71 18.91 0.27
CA GLY A 154 -11.31 19.05 -0.06
C GLY A 154 -10.85 20.50 -0.09
N ASP A 155 -9.59 20.76 0.30
CA ASP A 155 -8.95 22.07 0.26
C ASP A 155 -8.25 22.38 -1.08
N GLY A 156 -8.35 21.46 -2.04
CA GLY A 156 -7.73 21.53 -3.38
C GLY A 156 -6.30 20.98 -3.44
N LYS A 157 -5.69 20.61 -2.32
CA LYS A 157 -4.38 19.95 -2.27
C LYS A 157 -4.54 18.45 -2.41
N ILE A 158 -3.75 17.86 -3.30
CA ILE A 158 -3.77 16.42 -3.56
C ILE A 158 -2.38 15.86 -3.35
N ALA A 159 -2.27 14.84 -2.52
CA ALA A 159 -1.06 14.04 -2.40
C ALA A 159 -1.31 12.62 -2.91
N SER A 160 -0.29 11.96 -3.47
CA SER A 160 -0.33 10.53 -3.74
C SER A 160 0.46 9.76 -2.68
N ILE A 161 -0.08 8.63 -2.23
CA ILE A 161 0.63 7.68 -1.35
C ILE A 161 0.53 6.31 -2.01
N GLY A 162 1.65 5.61 -2.14
CA GLY A 162 1.64 4.28 -2.71
C GLY A 162 2.56 3.32 -1.96
N PHE A 163 2.17 2.04 -1.93
CA PHE A 163 2.86 0.99 -1.21
C PHE A 163 3.32 -0.12 -2.17
N CYS A 164 4.55 -0.63 -2.04
CA CYS A 164 5.10 -1.70 -2.86
C CYS A 164 5.05 -1.34 -4.37
N TRP A 165 4.31 -2.11 -5.16
CA TRP A 165 4.00 -1.78 -6.56
C TRP A 165 3.38 -0.38 -6.67
N GLY A 166 2.40 -0.06 -5.83
CA GLY A 166 1.79 1.26 -5.74
C GLY A 166 2.78 2.36 -5.35
N GLY A 167 3.83 2.03 -4.60
CA GLY A 167 4.92 2.97 -4.30
C GLY A 167 5.64 3.43 -5.57
N GLY A 168 5.97 2.47 -6.45
CA GLY A 168 6.51 2.79 -7.78
C GLY A 168 5.51 3.59 -8.63
N LYS A 169 4.21 3.29 -8.53
CA LYS A 169 3.16 4.02 -9.25
C LYS A 169 2.96 5.43 -8.71
N SER A 170 3.04 5.67 -7.39
CA SER A 170 3.03 7.01 -6.80
C SER A 170 4.21 7.86 -7.32
N PHE A 171 5.39 7.27 -7.44
CA PHE A 171 6.55 7.96 -8.00
C PHE A 171 6.37 8.26 -9.50
N ALA A 172 5.89 7.29 -10.28
CA ALA A 172 5.60 7.49 -11.70
C ALA A 172 4.48 8.55 -11.90
N PHE A 173 3.48 8.55 -11.03
CA PHE A 173 2.40 9.53 -11.05
C PHE A 173 2.91 10.94 -10.76
N ALA A 174 3.90 11.12 -9.89
CA ALA A 174 4.57 12.41 -9.68
C ALA A 174 5.30 12.91 -10.93
N ALA A 175 5.83 12.01 -11.77
CA ALA A 175 6.43 12.37 -13.04
C ALA A 175 5.38 12.71 -14.11
N HIS A 176 4.20 12.07 -14.03
CA HIS A 176 3.09 12.28 -14.95
C HIS A 176 2.29 13.54 -14.61
N ARG A 177 1.79 13.66 -13.37
CA ARG A 177 0.89 14.72 -12.93
C ARG A 177 1.61 15.89 -12.28
N LYS A 178 1.34 17.12 -12.73
CA LYS A 178 2.10 18.32 -12.34
C LYS A 178 1.54 19.08 -11.14
N ASP A 179 0.31 18.81 -10.75
CA ASP A 179 -0.41 19.55 -9.71
C ASP A 179 -0.59 18.77 -8.40
N LEU A 180 0.20 17.70 -8.23
CA LEU A 180 0.33 17.06 -6.92
C LEU A 180 1.03 18.01 -5.93
N SER A 181 0.53 18.04 -4.70
CA SER A 181 1.18 18.76 -3.61
C SER A 181 2.37 17.99 -3.04
N ALA A 182 2.34 16.67 -3.08
CA ALA A 182 3.43 15.77 -2.73
C ALA A 182 3.17 14.35 -3.25
N ALA A 183 4.24 13.54 -3.34
CA ALA A 183 4.15 12.10 -3.59
C ALA A 183 4.91 11.33 -2.49
N PHE A 184 4.27 10.34 -1.90
CA PHE A 184 4.83 9.48 -0.87
C PHE A 184 5.02 8.08 -1.41
N VAL A 185 6.25 7.58 -1.33
CA VAL A 185 6.71 6.35 -1.99
C VAL A 185 7.18 5.36 -0.92
N PHE A 186 6.37 4.36 -0.63
CA PHE A 186 6.74 3.31 0.31
C PHE A 186 7.30 2.11 -0.46
N TYR A 187 8.58 1.80 -0.21
CA TYR A 187 9.33 0.65 -0.75
C TYR A 187 9.03 0.35 -2.23
N GLY A 188 8.97 1.41 -3.05
CA GLY A 188 8.79 1.38 -4.49
C GLY A 188 9.98 1.97 -5.24
N PRO A 189 10.29 1.52 -6.48
CA PRO A 189 11.37 2.08 -7.29
C PRO A 189 10.98 3.43 -7.89
N GLY A 190 11.99 4.24 -8.22
CA GLY A 190 11.79 5.47 -9.01
C GLY A 190 11.48 5.18 -10.48
N PRO A 191 10.84 6.13 -11.19
CA PRO A 191 10.63 6.04 -12.63
C PRO A 191 11.97 6.19 -13.40
N ALA A 192 11.97 5.76 -14.65
CA ALA A 192 13.16 5.88 -15.51
C ALA A 192 13.53 7.36 -15.78
N ASP A 193 12.54 8.23 -15.92
CA ASP A 193 12.73 9.68 -16.10
C ASP A 193 12.07 10.46 -14.95
N VAL A 194 12.89 11.15 -14.18
CA VAL A 194 12.48 12.02 -13.06
C VAL A 194 12.38 13.49 -13.47
N THR A 195 12.81 13.85 -14.67
CA THR A 195 12.86 15.25 -15.12
C THR A 195 11.50 15.94 -15.13
N PRO A 196 10.37 15.24 -15.43
CA PRO A 196 9.06 15.88 -15.41
C PRO A 196 8.51 16.15 -14.00
N ILE A 197 9.08 15.58 -12.93
CA ILE A 197 8.54 15.72 -11.57
C ILE A 197 8.49 17.19 -11.15
N ALA A 198 7.33 17.63 -10.65
CA ALA A 198 7.14 18.99 -10.13
C ALA A 198 6.96 18.99 -8.60
N ALA A 199 6.25 18.01 -8.05
CA ALA A 199 5.97 17.88 -6.63
C ALA A 199 7.20 17.36 -5.85
N PRO A 200 7.33 17.69 -4.54
CA PRO A 200 8.27 17.02 -3.66
C PRO A 200 7.91 15.54 -3.55
N VAL A 201 8.94 14.68 -3.52
CA VAL A 201 8.80 13.23 -3.36
C VAL A 201 9.46 12.78 -2.07
N TYR A 202 8.75 11.98 -1.30
CA TYR A 202 9.19 11.44 -0.02
C TYR A 202 9.27 9.92 -0.06
N GLY A 203 10.49 9.38 0.09
CA GLY A 203 10.77 7.94 0.05
C GLY A 203 10.83 7.31 1.43
N PHE A 204 10.27 6.09 1.56
CA PHE A 204 10.23 5.28 2.79
C PHE A 204 10.70 3.87 2.44
N TYR A 205 11.93 3.52 2.78
CA TYR A 205 12.58 2.30 2.31
C TYR A 205 12.91 1.33 3.45
N ALA A 206 12.82 0.05 3.18
CA ALA A 206 13.15 -1.00 4.13
C ALA A 206 14.64 -1.36 4.05
N GLY A 207 15.32 -1.47 5.19
CA GLY A 207 16.74 -1.80 5.26
C GLY A 207 17.08 -3.21 4.79
N ASN A 208 16.14 -4.15 4.97
CA ASN A 208 16.28 -5.56 4.57
C ASN A 208 15.66 -5.86 3.19
N ASP A 209 15.29 -4.83 2.41
CA ASP A 209 14.80 -4.99 1.03
C ASP A 209 15.94 -4.72 0.03
N ALA A 210 16.75 -5.74 -0.24
CA ALA A 210 17.89 -5.62 -1.16
C ALA A 210 17.44 -5.26 -2.59
N ARG A 211 16.28 -5.71 -3.04
CA ARG A 211 15.76 -5.48 -4.39
C ARG A 211 15.45 -4.01 -4.63
N ILE A 212 14.69 -3.38 -3.75
CA ILE A 212 14.37 -1.95 -3.85
C ILE A 212 15.55 -1.10 -3.40
N GLY A 213 16.25 -1.51 -2.34
CA GLY A 213 17.44 -0.80 -1.82
C GLY A 213 18.50 -0.57 -2.88
N ALA A 214 18.70 -1.54 -3.79
CA ALA A 214 19.65 -1.40 -4.91
C ALA A 214 19.26 -0.28 -5.90
N THR A 215 17.99 0.11 -5.99
CA THR A 215 17.52 1.18 -6.91
C THR A 215 17.65 2.58 -6.32
N VAL A 216 17.69 2.69 -4.99
CA VAL A 216 17.63 3.98 -4.28
C VAL A 216 18.83 4.90 -4.62
N PRO A 217 20.09 4.45 -4.64
CA PRO A 217 21.21 5.32 -4.97
C PRO A 217 21.13 5.96 -6.36
N GLY A 218 20.68 5.18 -7.37
CA GLY A 218 20.45 5.68 -8.71
C GLY A 218 19.34 6.73 -8.77
N THR A 219 18.25 6.49 -8.07
CA THR A 219 17.13 7.44 -7.96
C THR A 219 17.58 8.74 -7.29
N ILE A 220 18.36 8.68 -6.21
CA ILE A 220 18.92 9.86 -5.53
C ILE A 220 19.77 10.68 -6.50
N ALA A 221 20.65 10.01 -7.22
CA ALA A 221 21.54 10.69 -8.19
C ALA A 221 20.73 11.36 -9.31
N ALA A 222 19.71 10.69 -9.86
CA ALA A 222 18.86 11.22 -10.92
C ALA A 222 18.02 12.42 -10.43
N MET A 223 17.37 12.32 -9.28
CA MET A 223 16.58 13.40 -8.67
C MET A 223 17.47 14.62 -8.39
N LYS A 224 18.68 14.40 -7.86
CA LYS A 224 19.66 15.45 -7.63
C LYS A 224 20.09 16.13 -8.93
N ALA A 225 20.46 15.35 -9.94
CA ALA A 225 20.88 15.89 -11.23
C ALA A 225 19.79 16.71 -11.91
N ALA A 226 18.52 16.30 -11.75
CA ALA A 226 17.36 17.01 -12.27
C ALA A 226 16.89 18.19 -11.40
N GLY A 227 17.55 18.48 -10.26
CA GLY A 227 17.18 19.57 -9.34
C GLY A 227 15.81 19.37 -8.67
N LYS A 228 15.41 18.10 -8.44
CA LYS A 228 14.10 17.76 -7.87
C LYS A 228 14.17 17.60 -6.36
N THR A 229 13.10 17.99 -5.67
CA THR A 229 12.97 17.75 -4.22
C THR A 229 12.73 16.28 -3.94
N TYR A 230 13.68 15.65 -3.26
CA TYR A 230 13.59 14.25 -2.85
C TYR A 230 14.18 14.08 -1.46
N ASP A 231 13.33 13.66 -0.51
CA ASP A 231 13.74 13.32 0.84
C ASP A 231 13.35 11.88 1.13
N TRP A 232 14.27 11.06 1.65
CA TRP A 232 14.04 9.64 1.87
C TRP A 232 14.61 9.18 3.21
N VAL A 233 14.02 8.12 3.75
CA VAL A 233 14.50 7.42 4.94
C VAL A 233 14.54 5.93 4.67
N THR A 234 15.63 5.28 5.08
CA THR A 234 15.73 3.83 5.14
C THR A 234 15.57 3.38 6.59
N TYR A 235 14.66 2.44 6.84
CA TYR A 235 14.35 1.90 8.16
C TYR A 235 15.11 0.61 8.37
N ASP A 236 16.16 0.65 9.18
CA ASP A 236 16.99 -0.52 9.49
C ASP A 236 16.15 -1.62 10.15
N GLY A 237 16.39 -2.88 9.77
CA GLY A 237 15.67 -4.05 10.29
C GLY A 237 14.29 -4.29 9.68
N ALA A 238 13.77 -3.33 8.90
CA ALA A 238 12.48 -3.50 8.24
C ALA A 238 12.61 -4.35 6.97
N GLY A 239 11.64 -5.23 6.73
CA GLY A 239 11.45 -5.96 5.48
C GLY A 239 10.57 -5.21 4.48
N HIS A 240 10.54 -5.68 3.22
CA HIS A 240 9.59 -5.18 2.23
C HIS A 240 8.14 -5.30 2.73
N GLY A 241 7.31 -4.27 2.53
CA GLY A 241 5.92 -4.29 3.02
C GLY A 241 5.78 -4.03 4.52
N PHE A 242 6.78 -3.43 5.17
CA PHE A 242 6.78 -3.22 6.62
C PHE A 242 5.58 -2.40 7.14
N MET A 243 4.92 -1.59 6.33
CA MET A 243 3.71 -0.88 6.75
C MET A 243 2.60 -1.87 7.09
N ARG A 244 2.32 -2.82 6.19
CA ARG A 244 1.32 -3.87 6.42
C ARG A 244 1.79 -4.90 7.44
N ALA A 245 3.03 -5.39 7.30
CA ALA A 245 3.56 -6.39 8.22
C ALA A 245 3.70 -5.89 9.66
N GLY A 246 4.02 -4.60 9.86
CA GLY A 246 4.15 -4.02 11.20
C GLY A 246 2.82 -3.81 11.92
N GLU A 247 1.69 -3.83 11.20
CA GLU A 247 0.34 -3.76 11.76
C GLU A 247 -0.30 -5.12 12.01
N ASP A 248 0.19 -6.16 11.34
CA ASP A 248 -0.32 -7.51 11.47
C ASP A 248 -0.07 -8.04 12.89
N PRO A 249 -1.12 -8.38 13.67
CA PRO A 249 -0.95 -8.95 15.00
C PRO A 249 -0.17 -10.28 15.03
N GLY A 250 -0.12 -10.98 13.89
CA GLY A 250 0.65 -12.21 13.70
C GLY A 250 2.13 -11.97 13.37
N ASN A 251 2.55 -10.70 13.18
CA ASN A 251 3.94 -10.38 12.85
C ASN A 251 4.85 -10.57 14.06
N THR A 252 5.93 -11.33 13.87
CA THR A 252 6.95 -11.60 14.89
C THR A 252 8.23 -10.76 14.72
N GLU A 253 8.33 -9.99 13.62
CA GLU A 253 9.51 -9.19 13.30
C GLU A 253 9.38 -7.78 13.89
N SER A 254 10.02 -7.55 15.04
CA SER A 254 10.01 -6.26 15.74
C SER A 254 10.53 -5.09 14.88
N GLY A 255 11.41 -5.36 13.92
CA GLY A 255 11.91 -4.36 12.98
C GLY A 255 10.80 -3.77 12.10
N ASN A 256 9.81 -4.57 11.67
CA ASN A 256 8.67 -4.09 10.90
C ASN A 256 7.75 -3.20 11.73
N VAL A 257 7.47 -3.57 12.99
CA VAL A 257 6.64 -2.76 13.89
C VAL A 257 7.28 -1.38 14.13
N ALA A 258 8.56 -1.36 14.53
CA ALA A 258 9.28 -0.12 14.79
C ALA A 258 9.38 0.78 13.54
N ALA A 259 9.58 0.17 12.35
CA ALA A 259 9.65 0.88 11.09
C ALA A 259 8.29 1.50 10.72
N ARG A 260 7.21 0.73 10.87
CA ARG A 260 5.83 1.20 10.63
C ARG A 260 5.51 2.42 11.47
N ASP A 261 5.75 2.39 12.78
CA ASP A 261 5.44 3.49 13.68
C ASP A 261 6.23 4.76 13.35
N ARG A 262 7.51 4.60 13.05
CA ARG A 262 8.38 5.73 12.66
C ARG A 262 8.03 6.28 11.30
N ALA A 263 7.70 5.42 10.35
CA ALA A 263 7.28 5.82 9.01
C ALA A 263 5.93 6.53 9.04
N MET A 264 4.96 6.04 9.82
CA MET A 264 3.69 6.72 10.02
C MET A 264 3.87 8.09 10.68
N THR A 265 4.70 8.19 11.70
CA THR A 265 5.01 9.48 12.34
C THR A 265 5.59 10.47 11.32
N ARG A 266 6.55 10.04 10.50
CA ARG A 266 7.14 10.89 9.45
C ARG A 266 6.11 11.26 8.38
N LEU A 267 5.31 10.31 7.92
CA LEU A 267 4.24 10.54 6.94
C LEU A 267 3.28 11.62 7.44
N LEU A 268 2.79 11.48 8.67
CA LEU A 268 1.83 12.44 9.26
C LEU A 268 2.44 13.83 9.48
N THR A 269 3.73 13.91 9.81
CA THR A 269 4.46 15.19 9.90
C THR A 269 4.47 15.89 8.53
N LEU A 270 4.89 15.18 7.48
CA LEU A 270 4.97 15.73 6.13
C LEU A 270 3.60 16.07 5.54
N LEU A 271 2.58 15.22 5.77
CA LEU A 271 1.20 15.53 5.40
C LEU A 271 0.65 16.75 6.17
N GLY A 272 1.06 16.92 7.44
CA GLY A 272 0.72 18.08 8.25
C GLY A 272 1.26 19.40 7.68
N GLU A 273 2.47 19.36 7.10
CA GLU A 273 3.05 20.51 6.40
C GLU A 273 2.21 20.92 5.18
N LEU A 274 1.56 19.97 4.50
CA LEU A 274 0.65 20.28 3.40
C LEU A 274 -0.58 21.06 3.88
N LYS A 275 -1.10 20.80 5.08
CA LYS A 275 -2.26 21.54 5.64
C LYS A 275 -1.93 23.01 5.85
N SER A 276 -0.69 23.33 6.25
CA SER A 276 -0.25 24.68 6.59
C SER A 276 0.34 25.46 5.40
N ALA A 277 0.78 24.80 4.35
CA ALA A 277 1.38 25.45 3.20
C ALA A 277 0.31 26.25 2.39
N PRO A 278 0.59 27.48 1.91
CA PRO A 278 -0.23 28.15 0.91
C PRO A 278 -0.31 27.26 -0.34
N GLN A 279 -1.45 27.33 -1.06
CA GLN A 279 -1.56 26.64 -2.36
C GLN A 279 -0.41 27.12 -3.26
N ALA A 280 0.44 26.22 -3.73
CA ALA A 280 1.58 26.58 -4.55
C ALA A 280 1.10 27.18 -5.86
N SER A 281 1.33 28.47 -6.03
CA SER A 281 1.40 29.06 -7.37
C SER A 281 2.68 28.51 -8.02
N ASN A 282 2.55 27.98 -9.22
CA ASN A 282 3.60 27.36 -10.03
C ASN A 282 4.84 28.26 -10.22
N SER A 283 5.73 28.36 -9.24
CA SER A 283 7.04 29.00 -9.41
C SER A 283 7.97 28.65 -8.25
N GLY A 284 9.00 27.88 -8.51
CA GLY A 284 10.17 27.82 -7.64
C GLY A 284 10.68 26.40 -7.34
N VAL A 285 11.84 26.11 -7.87
CA VAL A 285 12.64 24.92 -7.52
C VAL A 285 13.10 25.03 -6.08
N ASN A 286 12.64 24.15 -5.20
CA ASN A 286 13.15 24.04 -3.83
C ASN A 286 14.40 23.14 -3.80
N PRO A 287 15.39 23.43 -2.93
CA PRO A 287 16.61 22.62 -2.84
C PRO A 287 16.32 21.23 -2.29
N ILE A 288 17.15 20.28 -2.70
CA ILE A 288 17.12 18.87 -2.25
C ILE A 288 17.50 18.80 -0.77
N VAL A 289 16.61 18.24 0.05
CA VAL A 289 16.94 17.88 1.42
C VAL A 289 17.46 16.44 1.43
N GLY A 290 18.69 16.25 1.94
CA GLY A 290 19.33 14.93 1.94
C GLY A 290 18.60 13.92 2.83
N GLY A 291 18.49 12.70 2.35
CA GLY A 291 17.95 11.57 3.12
C GLY A 291 18.81 11.22 4.33
N LYS A 292 18.18 10.80 5.39
CA LYS A 292 18.85 10.36 6.62
C LYS A 292 18.51 8.90 6.89
N LYS A 293 19.51 8.14 7.37
CA LYS A 293 19.30 6.82 7.96
C LYS A 293 18.61 7.02 9.31
N ALA A 294 17.45 6.40 9.50
CA ALA A 294 16.75 6.49 10.79
C ALA A 294 17.53 5.68 11.83
N ALA A 295 17.96 6.31 12.93
CA ALA A 295 18.69 5.64 14.00
C ALA A 295 17.83 4.51 14.65
N PRO A 296 18.43 3.41 15.12
CA PRO A 296 17.71 2.37 15.85
C PRO A 296 17.06 2.98 17.11
N ALA A 297 15.87 2.47 17.48
CA ALA A 297 15.21 2.86 18.72
C ALA A 297 16.16 2.56 19.89
N ALA A 298 16.46 3.57 20.72
CA ALA A 298 17.23 3.36 21.94
C ALA A 298 16.44 2.42 22.84
N CYS A 299 17.00 1.24 23.15
CA CYS A 299 16.51 0.41 24.24
C CYS A 299 16.62 1.23 25.54
N HIS A 300 15.51 1.60 26.13
CA HIS A 300 15.51 2.07 27.50
C HIS A 300 15.90 0.89 28.40
N PRO A 301 16.95 0.99 29.23
CA PRO A 301 17.24 -0.04 30.21
C PRO A 301 16.08 -0.11 31.19
N ALA A 302 15.54 -1.31 31.39
CA ALA A 302 14.59 -1.61 32.44
C ALA A 302 15.21 -1.20 33.79
N GLY A 303 14.59 -0.25 34.47
CA GLY A 303 15.02 0.18 35.79
C GLY A 303 14.95 -0.97 36.79
N ASN A 304 16.10 -1.37 37.32
CA ASN A 304 16.20 -2.21 38.50
C ASN A 304 15.66 -1.42 39.69
N SER A 305 14.43 -1.76 40.10
CA SER A 305 13.93 -1.40 41.44
C SER A 305 14.42 -2.48 42.41
N ALA A 306 15.56 -2.26 43.03
CA ALA A 306 15.94 -2.96 44.24
C ALA A 306 15.22 -2.32 45.43
N ALA A 307 14.31 -3.06 46.02
CA ALA A 307 13.73 -2.74 47.31
C ALA A 307 14.72 -3.14 48.41
N MET A 308 14.95 -2.22 49.32
CA MET A 308 15.27 -2.51 50.75
C MET A 308 13.95 -2.64 51.52
#